data_d63b801e4a757beb5ddaa32330a2d00b
#
_entry.id   d63b801e4a757beb5ddaa32330a2d00b
#
_cell.length_a   1.000
_cell.length_b   1.000
_cell.length_c   1.000
_cell.angle_alpha   90.00
_cell.angle_beta   90.00
_cell.angle_gamma   90.00
#
_symmetry.space_group_name_H-M   'P 1'
#
loop_
_entity.id
_entity.type
_entity.pdbx_description
1 polymer ?
#
loop_
_entity_poly.entity_id
_entity_poly.type
_entity_poly.pdbx_seq_one_letter_code
_entity_poly.pdbx_strand_id
1 'polypeptide(L)'
;FWNTIYGRGYLGAFRQNGFTPQTLETLSLEMVQNLPNIFNTTNKRNLSQMWAFKYESKCPGIDIHADFAAVNVNFWITPTEANRDYDKEKDVGKTGGMWIWDKGAPPDWDFNRYNGDDKNEVMEYLEKQQSKAVYIPYKYNRCVMFDSNLFHKTADVNFLPGFDNKR
;
A
#
# COMPACT_ATOMS: atom_id res chain seq x y z
N PHE A 1 -19.85 0.59 2.99
CA PHE A 1 -18.67 1.38 2.61
C PHE A 1 -17.63 0.64 1.74
N TRP A 2 -17.87 -0.64 1.41
CA TRP A 2 -17.06 -1.35 0.44
C TRP A 2 -17.53 -1.00 -0.97
N ASN A 3 -16.62 -0.47 -1.78
CA ASN A 3 -16.87 -0.13 -3.17
C ASN A 3 -16.04 -1.01 -4.10
N THR A 4 -16.66 -1.53 -5.16
CA THR A 4 -15.96 -2.26 -6.20
C THR A 4 -15.11 -1.30 -7.03
N ILE A 5 -13.83 -1.63 -7.18
CA ILE A 5 -12.95 -0.95 -8.12
C ILE A 5 -13.00 -1.76 -9.41
N TYR A 6 -13.81 -1.30 -10.36
CA TYR A 6 -14.07 -2.01 -11.61
C TYR A 6 -12.79 -2.29 -12.41
N GLY A 7 -12.68 -3.54 -12.89
CA GLY A 7 -11.58 -3.97 -13.75
C GLY A 7 -10.23 -4.16 -13.05
N ARG A 8 -10.13 -3.93 -11.74
CA ARG A 8 -8.86 -4.02 -11.01
C ARG A 8 -8.75 -5.20 -10.04
N GLY A 9 -9.81 -5.99 -9.88
CA GLY A 9 -9.79 -7.22 -9.07
C GLY A 9 -9.73 -6.99 -7.56
N TYR A 10 -10.25 -5.85 -7.05
CA TYR A 10 -10.34 -5.61 -5.61
C TYR A 10 -11.52 -4.73 -5.21
N LEU A 11 -11.90 -4.81 -3.94
CA LEU A 11 -12.85 -3.92 -3.28
C LEU A 11 -12.08 -2.96 -2.39
N GLY A 12 -12.46 -1.68 -2.41
CA GLY A 12 -11.92 -0.65 -1.52
C GLY A 12 -12.94 -0.18 -0.49
N ALA A 13 -12.51 0.08 0.72
CA ALA A 13 -13.25 0.83 1.72
C ALA A 13 -12.43 2.07 2.09
N PHE A 14 -13.04 3.24 2.05
CA PHE A 14 -12.36 4.53 2.18
C PHE A 14 -12.96 5.37 3.31
N ARG A 15 -12.12 6.13 4.01
CA ARG A 15 -12.52 7.00 5.11
C ARG A 15 -13.63 7.97 4.70
N GLN A 16 -13.51 8.61 3.56
CA GLN A 16 -14.52 9.54 3.03
C GLN A 16 -15.87 8.87 2.74
N ASN A 17 -15.91 7.55 2.63
CA ASN A 17 -17.13 6.76 2.40
C ASN A 17 -17.63 6.06 3.69
N GLY A 18 -17.19 6.53 4.87
CA GLY A 18 -17.64 6.02 6.16
C GLY A 18 -16.82 4.87 6.75
N PHE A 19 -15.65 4.55 6.16
CA PHE A 19 -14.74 3.59 6.77
C PHE A 19 -13.91 4.27 7.87
N THR A 20 -14.43 4.28 9.09
CA THR A 20 -13.82 4.93 10.26
C THR A 20 -13.77 4.00 11.48
N PRO A 21 -13.05 2.87 11.40
CA PRO A 21 -12.93 1.96 12.53
C PRO A 21 -12.17 2.63 13.68
N GLN A 22 -12.81 2.73 14.84
CA GLN A 22 -12.24 3.40 16.03
C GLN A 22 -10.87 2.85 16.40
N THR A 23 -10.66 1.54 16.27
CA THR A 23 -9.37 0.89 16.54
C THR A 23 -8.25 1.43 15.67
N LEU A 24 -8.50 1.67 14.37
CA LEU A 24 -7.48 2.20 13.47
C LEU A 24 -7.23 3.70 13.72
N GLU A 25 -8.24 4.45 14.09
CA GLU A 25 -8.06 5.84 14.50
C GLU A 25 -7.23 5.95 15.78
N THR A 26 -7.53 5.12 16.78
CA THR A 26 -6.74 5.04 18.02
C THR A 26 -5.28 4.62 17.71
N LEU A 27 -5.09 3.59 16.89
CA LEU A 27 -3.75 3.14 16.49
C LEU A 27 -2.97 4.28 15.81
N SER A 28 -3.61 5.06 14.93
CA SER A 28 -2.93 6.19 14.27
C SER A 28 -2.44 7.24 15.26
N LEU A 29 -3.22 7.54 16.29
CA LEU A 29 -2.83 8.47 17.36
C LEU A 29 -1.67 7.93 18.18
N GLU A 30 -1.72 6.65 18.56
CA GLU A 30 -0.63 5.99 19.29
C GLU A 30 0.68 5.96 18.48
N MET A 31 0.60 5.72 17.18
CA MET A 31 1.77 5.77 16.30
C MET A 31 2.40 7.17 16.25
N VAL A 32 1.60 8.20 16.10
CA VAL A 32 2.07 9.60 16.11
C VAL A 32 2.74 9.95 17.45
N GLN A 33 2.17 9.50 18.56
CA GLN A 33 2.71 9.77 19.90
C GLN A 33 4.01 9.01 20.20
N ASN A 34 4.10 7.76 19.76
CA ASN A 34 5.21 6.89 20.13
C ASN A 34 6.34 6.83 19.10
N LEU A 35 6.14 7.38 17.90
CA LEU A 35 7.12 7.40 16.81
C LEU A 35 7.40 8.85 16.34
N PRO A 36 7.85 9.76 17.24
CA PRO A 36 8.00 11.18 16.91
C PRO A 36 9.04 11.43 15.82
N ASN A 37 10.04 10.58 15.68
CA ASN A 37 11.06 10.70 14.62
C ASN A 37 10.49 10.40 13.21
N ILE A 38 9.39 9.66 13.13
CA ILE A 38 8.72 9.33 11.85
C ILE A 38 7.63 10.35 11.55
N PHE A 39 6.81 10.67 12.55
CA PHE A 39 5.63 11.50 12.35
C PHE A 39 5.82 12.99 12.63
N ASN A 40 7.00 13.43 13.05
CA ASN A 40 7.35 14.83 13.31
C ASN A 40 6.24 15.60 14.08
N THR A 41 6.27 15.47 15.41
CA THR A 41 5.23 15.99 16.32
C THR A 41 5.10 17.52 16.33
N THR A 42 6.08 18.26 15.84
CA THR A 42 6.02 19.74 15.79
C THR A 42 4.95 20.25 14.83
N ASN A 43 4.62 19.52 13.77
CA ASN A 43 3.62 19.87 12.76
C ASN A 43 2.27 19.17 12.94
N LYS A 44 2.01 18.52 14.08
CA LYS A 44 0.75 17.81 14.39
C LYS A 44 0.22 17.04 13.16
N ARG A 45 0.95 16.05 12.70
CA ARG A 45 0.50 15.19 11.59
C ARG A 45 -0.77 14.45 12.02
N ASN A 46 -1.83 14.65 11.27
CA ASN A 46 -3.11 13.99 11.48
C ASN A 46 -3.29 12.89 10.45
N LEU A 47 -4.10 11.90 10.79
CA LEU A 47 -4.58 10.91 9.84
C LEU A 47 -5.36 11.62 8.72
N SER A 48 -4.79 11.70 7.52
CA SER A 48 -5.44 12.33 6.36
C SER A 48 -6.35 11.36 5.63
N GLN A 49 -5.86 10.15 5.38
CA GLN A 49 -6.56 9.11 4.63
C GLN A 49 -6.49 7.78 5.37
N MET A 50 -7.53 6.97 5.19
CA MET A 50 -7.58 5.60 5.65
C MET A 50 -8.38 4.78 4.65
N TRP A 51 -7.85 3.64 4.28
CA TRP A 51 -8.52 2.70 3.39
C TRP A 51 -8.20 1.26 3.76
N ALA A 52 -9.04 0.35 3.30
CA ALA A 52 -8.79 -1.07 3.34
C ALA A 52 -9.13 -1.68 1.98
N PHE A 53 -8.37 -2.67 1.57
CA PHE A 53 -8.57 -3.37 0.31
C PHE A 53 -8.82 -4.86 0.54
N LYS A 54 -9.75 -5.41 -0.24
CA LYS A 54 -9.97 -6.85 -0.36
C LYS A 54 -9.77 -7.25 -1.81
N TYR A 55 -8.73 -8.03 -2.05
CA TYR A 55 -8.36 -8.46 -3.39
C TYR A 55 -9.11 -9.73 -3.81
N GLU A 56 -9.30 -9.91 -5.10
CA GLU A 56 -9.62 -11.22 -5.66
C GLU A 56 -8.49 -12.21 -5.39
N SER A 57 -8.80 -13.50 -5.49
CA SER A 57 -7.82 -14.56 -5.19
C SER A 57 -6.57 -14.50 -6.09
N LYS A 58 -6.71 -13.95 -7.29
CA LYS A 58 -5.60 -13.72 -8.22
C LYS A 58 -5.84 -12.43 -9.01
N CYS A 59 -4.94 -11.46 -8.84
CA CYS A 59 -4.99 -10.20 -9.60
C CYS A 59 -3.61 -9.51 -9.59
N PRO A 60 -3.36 -8.52 -10.47
CA PRO A 60 -2.07 -7.82 -10.54
C PRO A 60 -1.79 -6.88 -9.36
N GLY A 61 -2.74 -6.71 -8.44
CA GLY A 61 -2.61 -5.76 -7.35
C GLY A 61 -2.87 -4.31 -7.77
N ILE A 62 -2.44 -3.36 -6.95
CA ILE A 62 -2.52 -1.92 -7.24
C ILE A 62 -1.25 -1.53 -8.00
N ASP A 63 -1.45 -0.89 -9.14
CA ASP A 63 -0.37 -0.45 -10.01
C ASP A 63 0.49 0.67 -9.39
N ILE A 64 1.61 0.99 -10.04
CA ILE A 64 2.55 1.99 -9.56
C ILE A 64 1.91 3.36 -9.40
N HIS A 65 2.13 3.98 -8.25
CA HIS A 65 1.58 5.28 -7.88
C HIS A 65 2.39 5.90 -6.73
N ALA A 66 2.07 7.14 -6.38
CA ALA A 66 2.53 7.78 -5.14
C ALA A 66 1.32 8.43 -4.46
N ASP A 67 1.36 8.53 -3.13
CA ASP A 67 0.24 9.07 -2.34
C ASP A 67 0.52 10.49 -1.87
N PHE A 68 -0.53 11.28 -1.82
CA PHE A 68 -0.45 12.65 -1.32
C PHE A 68 -0.54 12.68 0.22
N ALA A 69 0.52 12.24 0.87
CA ALA A 69 0.68 12.24 2.32
C ALA A 69 2.17 12.36 2.67
N ALA A 70 2.49 12.46 3.95
CA ALA A 70 3.89 12.47 4.37
C ALA A 70 4.42 11.06 4.67
N VAL A 71 3.58 10.22 5.27
CA VAL A 71 3.95 8.85 5.67
C VAL A 71 2.81 7.91 5.33
N ASN A 72 3.11 6.87 4.61
CA ASN A 72 2.24 5.71 4.43
C ASN A 72 2.52 4.66 5.50
N VAL A 73 1.42 4.08 5.98
CA VAL A 73 1.46 2.94 6.90
C VAL A 73 0.59 1.83 6.32
N ASN A 74 1.19 0.73 5.96
CA ASN A 74 0.51 -0.41 5.36
C ASN A 74 0.57 -1.64 6.27
N PHE A 75 -0.58 -2.27 6.50
CA PHE A 75 -0.71 -3.50 7.29
C PHE A 75 -1.21 -4.65 6.43
N TRP A 76 -0.59 -5.80 6.55
CA TRP A 76 -1.07 -7.04 5.98
C TRP A 76 -1.73 -7.90 7.05
N ILE A 77 -3.03 -8.10 6.92
CA ILE A 77 -3.86 -8.75 7.94
C ILE A 77 -4.46 -10.10 7.51
N THR A 78 -4.27 -10.51 6.25
CA THR A 78 -4.70 -11.82 5.79
C THR A 78 -3.74 -12.90 6.31
N PRO A 79 -4.23 -14.02 6.86
CA PRO A 79 -3.38 -15.09 7.36
C PRO A 79 -2.41 -15.63 6.31
N THR A 80 -1.23 -16.00 6.74
CA THR A 80 -0.14 -16.52 5.90
C THR A 80 -0.57 -17.74 5.07
N GLU A 81 -1.39 -18.61 5.64
CA GLU A 81 -1.88 -19.84 5.04
C GLU A 81 -2.77 -19.57 3.82
N ALA A 82 -3.32 -18.36 3.71
CA ALA A 82 -4.09 -17.95 2.55
C ALA A 82 -3.20 -17.60 1.34
N ASN A 83 -1.92 -17.29 1.53
CA ASN A 83 -1.00 -17.01 0.44
C ASN A 83 -0.51 -18.32 -0.21
N ARG A 84 -0.85 -18.57 -1.49
CA ARG A 84 -0.50 -19.79 -2.20
C ARG A 84 1.00 -19.92 -2.51
N ASP A 85 1.71 -18.80 -2.51
CA ASP A 85 3.14 -18.74 -2.83
C ASP A 85 3.99 -18.47 -1.56
N TYR A 86 3.45 -18.86 -0.40
CA TYR A 86 4.16 -18.71 0.86
C TYR A 86 5.37 -19.63 0.97
N ASP A 87 6.50 -19.03 1.28
CA ASP A 87 7.77 -19.73 1.52
C ASP A 87 7.92 -19.97 3.03
N LYS A 88 7.72 -21.24 3.43
CA LYS A 88 7.77 -21.64 4.85
C LYS A 88 9.15 -21.49 5.48
N GLU A 89 10.21 -21.65 4.69
CA GLU A 89 11.60 -21.55 5.18
C GLU A 89 11.97 -20.10 5.49
N LYS A 90 11.50 -19.18 4.65
CA LYS A 90 11.76 -17.74 4.80
C LYS A 90 10.69 -17.01 5.60
N ASP A 91 9.58 -17.70 5.92
CA ASP A 91 8.40 -17.12 6.60
C ASP A 91 7.86 -15.85 5.90
N VAL A 92 7.76 -15.89 4.58
CA VAL A 92 7.26 -14.78 3.73
C VAL A 92 6.50 -15.29 2.50
N GLY A 93 5.57 -14.46 1.99
CA GLY A 93 4.91 -14.70 0.70
C GLY A 93 5.73 -14.15 -0.46
N LYS A 94 5.85 -14.92 -1.54
CA LYS A 94 6.48 -14.47 -2.80
C LYS A 94 5.59 -13.52 -3.59
N THR A 95 4.26 -13.62 -3.39
CA THR A 95 3.25 -12.73 -3.97
C THR A 95 2.57 -11.90 -2.89
N GLY A 96 1.82 -10.88 -3.27
CA GLY A 96 1.06 -10.03 -2.38
C GLY A 96 1.87 -9.04 -1.55
N GLY A 97 3.18 -8.97 -1.73
CA GLY A 97 4.03 -7.95 -1.15
C GLY A 97 3.90 -6.59 -1.85
N MET A 98 4.90 -5.75 -1.72
CA MET A 98 4.95 -4.47 -2.41
C MET A 98 6.36 -4.11 -2.86
N TRP A 99 6.41 -3.35 -3.95
CA TRP A 99 7.61 -2.71 -4.44
C TRP A 99 7.60 -1.24 -4.04
N ILE A 100 8.74 -0.73 -3.57
CA ILE A 100 8.94 0.68 -3.25
C ILE A 100 10.21 1.13 -3.96
N TRP A 101 10.11 2.22 -4.73
CA TRP A 101 11.25 2.84 -5.40
C TRP A 101 11.88 3.91 -4.51
N ASP A 102 13.17 4.20 -4.72
CA ASP A 102 13.90 5.25 -4.01
C ASP A 102 13.66 6.66 -4.60
N LYS A 103 12.73 6.79 -5.53
CA LYS A 103 12.30 8.03 -6.17
C LYS A 103 10.80 8.22 -6.05
N GLY A 104 10.42 9.46 -5.85
CA GLY A 104 9.03 9.92 -5.89
C GLY A 104 8.74 10.70 -7.16
N ALA A 105 7.50 11.20 -7.28
CA ALA A 105 7.09 12.04 -8.39
C ALA A 105 7.90 13.35 -8.42
N PRO A 106 8.34 13.82 -9.60
CA PRO A 106 8.94 15.13 -9.73
C PRO A 106 8.01 16.24 -9.23
N PRO A 107 8.54 17.33 -8.62
CA PRO A 107 7.72 18.40 -8.08
C PRO A 107 6.84 19.15 -9.10
N ASP A 108 7.20 19.07 -10.38
CA ASP A 108 6.47 19.65 -11.50
C ASP A 108 5.40 18.72 -12.10
N TRP A 109 5.27 17.50 -11.60
CA TRP A 109 4.23 16.59 -12.02
C TRP A 109 2.97 16.77 -11.16
N ASP A 110 1.83 16.95 -11.82
CA ASP A 110 0.55 16.92 -11.12
C ASP A 110 0.11 15.49 -10.75
N PHE A 111 -0.83 15.39 -9.83
CA PHE A 111 -1.33 14.11 -9.31
C PHE A 111 -1.86 13.18 -10.41
N ASN A 112 -2.57 13.70 -11.39
CA ASN A 112 -3.16 12.88 -12.46
C ASN A 112 -2.08 12.33 -13.38
N ARG A 113 -0.99 13.07 -13.59
CA ARG A 113 0.12 12.63 -14.43
C ARG A 113 0.80 11.39 -13.89
N TYR A 114 1.08 11.32 -12.60
CA TYR A 114 1.79 10.17 -12.02
C TYR A 114 0.86 9.09 -11.44
N ASN A 115 -0.43 9.39 -11.22
CA ASN A 115 -1.43 8.44 -10.72
C ASN A 115 -2.51 8.09 -11.76
N GLY A 116 -2.41 8.63 -12.98
CA GLY A 116 -3.27 8.25 -14.11
C GLY A 116 -3.10 6.80 -14.56
N ASP A 117 -3.86 6.39 -15.55
CA ASP A 117 -3.86 5.00 -16.05
C ASP A 117 -2.63 4.65 -16.90
N ASP A 118 -2.03 5.63 -17.59
CA ASP A 118 -0.76 5.42 -18.32
C ASP A 118 0.42 5.48 -17.36
N LYS A 119 1.05 4.35 -17.17
CA LYS A 119 2.23 4.20 -16.30
C LYS A 119 3.57 4.21 -17.04
N ASN A 120 3.56 4.32 -18.36
CA ASN A 120 4.79 4.28 -19.15
C ASN A 120 5.70 5.45 -18.78
N GLU A 121 5.14 6.66 -18.64
CA GLU A 121 5.91 7.86 -18.26
C GLU A 121 6.58 7.73 -16.89
N VAL A 122 5.88 7.12 -15.92
CA VAL A 122 6.45 6.84 -14.58
C VAL A 122 7.61 5.86 -14.69
N MET A 123 7.44 4.79 -15.47
CA MET A 123 8.49 3.78 -15.64
C MET A 123 9.71 4.33 -16.39
N GLU A 124 9.50 5.10 -17.44
CA GLU A 124 10.58 5.79 -18.18
C GLU A 124 11.35 6.77 -17.28
N TYR A 125 10.62 7.54 -16.45
CA TYR A 125 11.24 8.43 -15.48
C TYR A 125 12.12 7.65 -14.49
N LEU A 126 11.60 6.58 -13.89
CA LEU A 126 12.34 5.76 -12.94
C LEU A 126 13.59 5.14 -13.55
N GLU A 127 13.49 4.66 -14.79
CA GLU A 127 14.62 4.12 -15.54
C GLU A 127 15.67 5.19 -15.80
N LYS A 128 15.27 6.35 -16.31
CA LYS A 128 16.16 7.50 -16.57
C LYS A 128 16.88 7.97 -15.30
N GLN A 129 16.21 7.92 -14.15
CA GLN A 129 16.77 8.26 -12.85
C GLN A 129 17.62 7.13 -12.25
N GLN A 130 17.75 6.00 -12.92
CA GLN A 130 18.41 4.78 -12.40
C GLN A 130 17.87 4.40 -11.02
N SER A 131 16.57 4.56 -10.85
CA SER A 131 15.88 4.31 -9.57
C SER A 131 15.97 2.85 -9.16
N LYS A 132 16.19 2.63 -7.89
CA LYS A 132 16.25 1.28 -7.30
C LYS A 132 14.94 0.97 -6.61
N ALA A 133 14.42 -0.23 -6.88
CA ALA A 133 13.24 -0.75 -6.20
C ALA A 133 13.63 -1.76 -5.11
N VAL A 134 12.96 -1.68 -3.98
CA VAL A 134 13.05 -2.67 -2.91
C VAL A 134 11.74 -3.45 -2.88
N TYR A 135 11.83 -4.78 -2.88
CA TYR A 135 10.68 -5.65 -2.67
C TYR A 135 10.51 -5.95 -1.19
N ILE A 136 9.36 -5.61 -0.64
CA ILE A 136 8.95 -5.99 0.71
C ILE A 136 8.02 -7.20 0.58
N PRO A 137 8.49 -8.40 0.95
CA PRO A 137 7.67 -9.61 0.80
C PRO A 137 6.50 -9.59 1.76
N TYR A 138 5.38 -10.17 1.31
CA TYR A 138 4.19 -10.35 2.13
C TYR A 138 4.51 -11.16 3.39
N LYS A 139 4.00 -10.69 4.52
CA LYS A 139 3.97 -11.44 5.77
C LYS A 139 2.77 -11.01 6.60
N TYR A 140 2.01 -11.98 7.10
CA TYR A 140 0.91 -11.70 8.04
C TYR A 140 1.39 -10.86 9.23
N ASN A 141 0.56 -9.92 9.64
CA ASN A 141 0.83 -8.99 10.75
C ASN A 141 2.09 -8.13 10.58
N ARG A 142 2.54 -7.91 9.34
CA ARG A 142 3.61 -6.95 9.04
C ARG A 142 3.04 -5.56 8.84
N CYS A 143 3.67 -4.58 9.49
CA CYS A 143 3.50 -3.17 9.23
C CYS A 143 4.68 -2.65 8.41
N VAL A 144 4.42 -1.90 7.36
CA VAL A 144 5.43 -1.21 6.54
C VAL A 144 5.14 0.28 6.59
N MET A 145 6.14 1.07 6.96
CA MET A 145 6.08 2.53 6.96
C MET A 145 7.11 3.10 6.00
N PHE A 146 6.69 4.06 5.17
CA PHE A 146 7.55 4.69 4.17
C PHE A 146 7.07 6.09 3.81
N ASP A 147 7.93 6.88 3.18
CA ASP A 147 7.58 8.20 2.64
C ASP A 147 6.54 8.03 1.51
N SER A 148 5.37 8.62 1.69
CA SER A 148 4.24 8.50 0.75
C SER A 148 4.54 9.02 -0.66
N ASN A 149 5.50 9.94 -0.80
CA ASN A 149 5.89 10.47 -2.11
C ASN A 149 6.66 9.46 -2.96
N LEU A 150 7.22 8.40 -2.35
CA LEU A 150 7.94 7.38 -3.11
C LEU A 150 6.98 6.56 -3.96
N PHE A 151 7.38 6.33 -5.21
CA PHE A 151 6.63 5.43 -6.07
C PHE A 151 6.59 4.02 -5.48
N HIS A 152 5.41 3.44 -5.47
CA HIS A 152 5.20 2.10 -4.94
C HIS A 152 4.06 1.39 -5.66
N LYS A 153 4.04 0.06 -5.58
CA LYS A 153 2.94 -0.77 -6.11
C LYS A 153 2.74 -2.03 -5.28
N THR A 154 1.54 -2.55 -5.26
CA THR A 154 1.27 -3.91 -4.77
C THR A 154 1.79 -4.91 -5.80
N ALA A 155 2.53 -5.92 -5.38
CA ALA A 155 2.91 -7.03 -6.25
C ALA A 155 1.69 -7.91 -6.55
N ASP A 156 1.82 -8.78 -7.57
CA ASP A 156 0.78 -9.73 -7.93
C ASP A 156 0.26 -10.49 -6.71
N VAL A 157 -1.04 -10.65 -6.67
CA VAL A 157 -1.78 -11.32 -5.58
C VAL A 157 -2.13 -12.73 -6.02
N ASN A 158 -1.82 -13.73 -5.17
CA ASN A 158 -2.20 -15.13 -5.37
C ASN A 158 -2.58 -15.77 -4.02
N PHE A 159 -3.85 -15.62 -3.66
CA PHE A 159 -4.38 -16.10 -2.39
C PHE A 159 -5.48 -17.15 -2.60
N LEU A 160 -5.76 -17.94 -1.55
CA LEU A 160 -6.87 -18.88 -1.55
C LEU A 160 -8.19 -18.12 -1.77
N PRO A 161 -9.14 -18.68 -2.55
CA PRO A 161 -10.46 -18.09 -2.72
C PRO A 161 -11.25 -18.16 -1.42
N GLY A 162 -12.25 -17.29 -1.31
CA GLY A 162 -13.18 -17.24 -0.19
C GLY A 162 -13.12 -15.91 0.54
N PHE A 163 -14.21 -15.61 1.28
CA PHE A 163 -14.32 -14.31 1.96
C PHE A 163 -13.25 -14.14 3.04
N ASP A 164 -13.00 -15.19 3.81
CA ASP A 164 -12.02 -15.16 4.92
C ASP A 164 -10.57 -15.11 4.44
N ASN A 165 -10.33 -15.47 3.17
CA ASN A 165 -9.01 -15.45 2.54
C ASN A 165 -8.79 -14.25 1.60
N LYS A 166 -9.76 -13.32 1.52
CA LYS A 166 -9.59 -12.10 0.74
C LYS A 166 -8.70 -11.12 1.50
N ARG A 167 -7.65 -10.78 0.85
CA ARG A 167 -6.72 -9.78 1.34
C ARG A 167 -7.28 -8.37 1.28
#